data_ff41ce27fd31043deee67579d9e5a9f6
#
_entry.id   ff41ce27fd31043deee67579d9e5a9f6
#
_cell.length_a   1.000
_cell.length_b   1.000
_cell.length_c   1.000
_cell.angle_alpha   90.00
_cell.angle_beta   90.00
_cell.angle_gamma   90.00
#
_symmetry.space_group_name_H-M   'P 1'
#
loop_
_entity.id
_entity.type
_entity.pdbx_description
1 polymer ?
#
loop_
_entity_poly.entity_id
_entity_poly.type
_entity_poly.pdbx_seq_one_letter_code
_entity_poly.pdbx_strand_id
1 'polypeptide(L)' 'MSTDLRTTNEEFSMTRFWAGLEQKVQVTMRRDRTNLGDLSASDKIFTSLQLTRDEARELALDLFKFAQGQEQEDI' A
#
# COMPACT_ATOMS: atom_id res chain seq x y z
N MET A 1 -20.00 -3.70 -1.98
CA MET A 1 -19.79 -3.51 -0.53
C MET A 1 -18.31 -3.63 -0.22
N SER A 2 -17.81 -2.77 0.62
CA SER A 2 -16.39 -2.78 0.96
C SER A 2 -16.20 -3.23 2.40
N THR A 3 -15.07 -3.83 2.67
CA THR A 3 -14.75 -4.36 3.99
C THR A 3 -13.35 -3.89 4.38
N ASP A 4 -13.26 -3.27 5.53
CA ASP A 4 -11.97 -2.86 6.06
C ASP A 4 -11.23 -4.07 6.61
N LEU A 5 -9.98 -4.19 6.25
CA LEU A 5 -9.13 -5.27 6.70
C LEU A 5 -8.16 -4.74 7.75
N ARG A 6 -7.89 -5.57 8.75
CA ARG A 6 -6.97 -5.16 9.82
C ARG A 6 -5.55 -5.19 9.31
N THR A 7 -4.80 -4.14 9.62
CA THR A 7 -3.38 -4.06 9.30
C THR A 7 -2.58 -4.00 10.59
N THR A 8 -1.34 -4.45 10.50
CA THR A 8 -0.44 -4.42 11.66
C THR A 8 0.06 -3.02 11.94
N ASN A 9 0.34 -2.25 10.88
CA ASN A 9 0.86 -0.90 11.01
C ASN A 9 -0.29 0.09 10.83
N GLU A 10 -0.46 0.99 11.79
CA GLU A 10 -1.55 1.95 11.76
C GLU A 10 -1.43 2.98 10.63
N GLU A 11 -0.25 3.14 10.07
CA GLU A 11 -0.07 4.04 8.94
C GLU A 11 -0.63 3.46 7.65
N PHE A 12 -0.91 2.18 7.62
CA PHE A 12 -1.53 1.52 6.47
C PHE A 12 -2.98 1.22 6.75
N SER A 13 -3.79 1.33 5.71
CA SER A 13 -5.15 0.84 5.77
C SER A 13 -5.42 0.03 4.51
N MET A 14 -6.23 -1.00 4.65
CA MET A 14 -6.59 -1.87 3.55
C MET A 14 -8.09 -2.03 3.53
N THR A 15 -8.65 -1.94 2.34
CA THR A 15 -10.09 -2.11 2.15
C THR A 15 -10.31 -3.04 0.97
N ARG A 16 -11.06 -4.11 1.20
CA ARG A 16 -11.46 -5.03 0.15
C ARG A 16 -12.76 -4.55 -0.46
N PHE A 17 -12.87 -4.58 -1.77
CA PHE A 17 -14.07 -4.14 -2.45
C PHE A 17 -14.27 -4.93 -3.75
N TRP A 18 -15.46 -4.81 -4.29
CA TRP A 18 -15.80 -5.44 -5.55
C TRP A 18 -15.78 -4.41 -6.65
N ALA A 19 -15.12 -4.73 -7.74
CA ALA A 19 -15.11 -3.93 -8.96
C ALA A 19 -15.69 -4.81 -10.06
N GLY A 20 -17.00 -4.71 -10.29
CA GLY A 20 -17.68 -5.62 -11.16
C GLY A 20 -17.73 -7.02 -10.53
N LEU A 21 -17.20 -8.01 -11.24
CA LEU A 21 -17.16 -9.38 -10.75
C LEU A 21 -15.82 -9.72 -10.08
N GLU A 22 -14.93 -8.76 -9.99
CA GLU A 22 -13.59 -9.00 -9.48
C GLU A 22 -13.39 -8.35 -8.13
N GLN A 23 -12.79 -9.09 -7.21
CA GLN A 23 -12.43 -8.56 -5.90
C GLN A 23 -11.09 -7.86 -5.97
N LYS A 24 -11.02 -6.67 -5.40
CA LYS A 24 -9.78 -5.91 -5.34
C LYS A 24 -9.54 -5.43 -3.93
N VAL A 25 -8.31 -5.03 -3.68
CA VAL A 25 -7.94 -4.42 -2.41
C VAL A 25 -7.39 -3.03 -2.70
N GLN A 26 -7.76 -2.08 -1.86
CA GLN A 26 -7.16 -0.76 -1.87
C GLN A 26 -6.27 -0.63 -0.66
N VAL A 27 -5.01 -0.32 -0.90
CA VAL A 27 -4.03 -0.11 0.17
C VAL A 27 -3.70 1.37 0.20
N THR A 28 -3.84 1.97 1.36
CA THR A 28 -3.56 3.39 1.55
C THR A 28 -2.51 3.54 2.63
N MET A 29 -1.52 4.36 2.36
CA MET A 29 -0.49 4.68 3.33
C MET A 29 -0.56 6.18 3.64
N ARG A 30 -0.49 6.51 4.92
CA ARG A 30 -0.48 7.89 5.39
C ARG A 30 0.82 8.17 6.10
N ARG A 31 1.43 9.29 5.77
CA ARG A 31 2.67 9.71 6.41
C ARG A 31 2.63 11.20 6.66
N ASP A 32 3.23 11.61 7.76
CA ASP A 32 3.44 13.01 8.03
C ASP A 32 4.56 13.54 7.14
N ARG A 33 4.42 14.78 6.72
CA ARG A 33 5.40 15.42 5.85
C ARG A 33 6.51 16.10 6.62
N THR A 34 6.52 15.98 7.92
CA THR A 34 7.50 16.70 8.74
C THR A 34 8.93 16.36 8.38
N ASN A 35 9.17 15.14 7.95
CA ASN A 35 10.53 14.69 7.61
C ASN A 35 11.02 15.23 6.27
N LEU A 36 10.15 15.86 5.52
CA LEU A 36 10.53 16.40 4.22
C LEU A 36 10.94 17.85 4.28
N GLY A 37 10.88 18.44 5.45
CA GLY A 37 11.21 19.85 5.59
C GLY A 37 10.33 20.76 4.79
N ASP A 38 9.20 20.30 4.42
CA ASP A 38 8.29 21.04 3.58
C ASP A 38 7.49 22.04 4.39
N LEU A 39 7.25 23.17 3.78
CA LEU A 39 6.49 24.24 4.39
C LEU A 39 5.03 24.22 3.94
N SER A 40 4.65 23.21 3.24
CA SER A 40 3.28 23.08 2.76
C SER A 40 2.31 23.01 3.92
N ALA A 41 1.09 23.46 3.66
CA ALA A 41 0.03 23.38 4.64
C ALA A 41 -0.44 21.95 4.89
N SER A 42 -0.19 21.06 3.98
CA SER A 42 -0.60 19.67 4.14
C SER A 42 0.41 18.94 5.01
N ASP A 43 -0.07 18.38 6.09
CA ASP A 43 0.81 17.70 7.04
C ASP A 43 0.95 16.21 6.76
N LYS A 44 0.16 15.68 5.82
CA LYS A 44 0.15 14.25 5.57
C LYS A 44 0.16 13.96 4.09
N ILE A 45 0.84 12.89 3.74
CA ILE A 45 0.88 12.39 2.39
C ILE A 45 0.05 11.12 2.35
N PHE A 46 -0.87 11.04 1.39
CA PHE A 46 -1.67 9.86 1.17
C PHE A 46 -1.25 9.23 -0.14
N THR A 47 -0.93 7.95 -0.07
CA THR A 47 -0.62 7.16 -1.25
C THR A 47 -1.52 5.96 -1.24
N SER A 48 -2.25 5.74 -2.32
CA SER A 48 -3.11 4.58 -2.39
C SER A 48 -2.95 3.89 -3.73
N LEU A 49 -3.14 2.57 -3.70
CA LEU A 49 -3.14 1.78 -4.92
C LEU A 49 -4.19 0.70 -4.80
N GLN A 50 -4.67 0.25 -5.95
CA GLN A 50 -5.70 -0.77 -6.02
C GLN A 50 -5.12 -1.96 -6.75
N LEU A 51 -5.31 -3.14 -6.19
CA LEU A 51 -4.70 -4.37 -6.68
C LEU A 51 -5.74 -5.46 -6.79
N THR A 52 -5.63 -6.25 -7.85
CA THR A 52 -6.33 -7.53 -7.91
C THR A 52 -5.63 -8.52 -6.99
N ARG A 53 -6.24 -9.70 -6.79
CA ARG A 53 -5.61 -10.72 -5.97
C ARG A 53 -4.27 -11.18 -6.53
N ASP A 54 -4.20 -11.33 -7.86
CA ASP A 54 -2.95 -11.74 -8.49
C ASP A 54 -1.87 -10.68 -8.39
N GLU A 55 -2.25 -9.43 -8.61
CA GLU A 55 -1.31 -8.32 -8.48
C GLU A 55 -0.81 -8.20 -7.03
N ALA A 56 -1.69 -8.39 -6.08
CA ALA A 56 -1.31 -8.33 -4.68
C ALA A 56 -0.33 -9.45 -4.34
N ARG A 57 -0.55 -10.65 -4.89
CA ARG A 57 0.35 -11.76 -4.64
C ARG A 57 1.73 -11.50 -5.21
N GLU A 58 1.79 -11.00 -6.43
CA GLU A 58 3.07 -10.69 -7.06
C GLU A 58 3.82 -9.61 -6.32
N LEU A 59 3.11 -8.55 -5.96
CA LEU A 59 3.73 -7.46 -5.21
C LEU A 59 4.20 -7.93 -3.83
N ALA A 60 3.42 -8.78 -3.18
CA ALA A 60 3.79 -9.29 -1.87
C ALA A 60 5.08 -10.10 -1.94
N LEU A 61 5.26 -10.89 -2.99
CA LEU A 61 6.48 -11.66 -3.17
C LEU A 61 7.67 -10.74 -3.38
N ASP A 62 7.51 -9.71 -4.18
CA ASP A 62 8.58 -8.76 -4.42
C ASP A 62 8.92 -7.97 -3.17
N LEU A 63 7.92 -7.54 -2.44
CA LEU A 63 8.15 -6.84 -1.19
C LEU A 63 8.83 -7.72 -0.16
N PHE A 64 8.47 -9.00 -0.14
CA PHE A 64 9.08 -9.92 0.79
C PHE A 64 10.57 -10.11 0.48
N LYS A 65 10.91 -10.21 -0.80
CA LYS A 65 12.31 -10.30 -1.22
C LYS A 65 13.10 -9.06 -0.80
N PHE A 66 12.50 -7.90 -1.00
CA PHE A 66 13.13 -6.66 -0.56
C PHE A 66 13.33 -6.65 0.96
N ALA A 67 12.32 -7.06 1.71
CA ALA A 67 12.40 -7.05 3.16
C ALA A 67 13.51 -7.95 3.68
N GLN A 68 13.84 -9.01 2.93
CA GLN A 68 14.90 -9.92 3.31
C GLN A 68 16.25 -9.57 2.68
N GLY A 69 16.31 -8.49 1.92
CA GLY A 69 17.54 -8.12 1.26
C GLY A 69 17.92 -9.00 0.09
N GLN A 70 16.93 -9.62 -0.53
CA GLN A 70 17.15 -10.57 -1.62
C GLN A 70 16.65 -10.06 -2.96
N GLU A 71 16.37 -8.77 -3.05
CA GLU A 71 15.88 -8.20 -4.29
C GLU A 71 16.95 -8.24 -5.36
N GLN A 72 16.51 -8.39 -6.62
CA GLN A 72 17.40 -8.31 -7.75
C GLN A 72 17.54 -6.87 -8.19
N GLU A 73 18.77 -6.47 -8.40
CA GLU A 73 19.03 -5.15 -8.93
C GLU A 73 19.17 -5.22 -10.43
N ASP A 74 18.46 -4.34 -11.12
CA ASP A 74 18.59 -4.19 -12.55
C ASP A 74 19.74 -3.24 -12.81
N ILE A 75 20.78 -3.76 -13.41
CA ILE A 75 21.95 -2.97 -13.68
C ILE A 75 22.04 -2.64 -15.16
#